data_858b4ba63281b899a17f391d082237e9
#
_entry.id   858b4ba63281b899a17f391d082237e9
#
_cell.length_a   1.000
_cell.length_b   1.000
_cell.length_c   1.000
_cell.angle_alpha   90.00
_cell.angle_beta   90.00
_cell.angle_gamma   90.00
#
_symmetry.space_group_name_H-M   'P 1'
#
loop_
_entity.id
_entity.type
_entity.pdbx_description
1 polymer ?
#
loop_
_entity_poly.entity_id
_entity_poly.type
_entity_poly.pdbx_seq_one_letter_code
_entity_poly.pdbx_strand_id
1 'polypeptide(L)'
;MSEIKEKSGSFIVSFWSSIFQLLKYIALFPWVMKLWQKLLDVFNVNQKRRRDLSFLLVDTWTLGHLLLALLGLWLLNSESSALVSAGKWIATYGLLRTFELVVYQVNVLLFDEYRAKKLGRDYQIRGYRRMVILLVHNYFETVVWFACAHFLLMHWGWMELSANGLLGSLREA
;
A
#
# COMPACT_ATOMS: atom_id res chain seq x y z
N MET A 1 -14.24 40.07 -3.81
CA MET A 1 -13.25 39.12 -4.28
C MET A 1 -14.03 37.86 -4.62
N SER A 2 -14.34 37.67 -5.90
CA SER A 2 -15.27 36.66 -6.41
C SER A 2 -14.71 35.25 -6.17
N GLU A 3 -15.42 34.46 -5.37
CA GLU A 3 -15.23 33.00 -5.33
C GLU A 3 -15.27 32.45 -6.74
N ILE A 4 -14.14 32.04 -7.25
CA ILE A 4 -14.08 31.17 -8.42
C ILE A 4 -14.69 29.85 -7.96
N LYS A 5 -15.99 29.71 -8.18
CA LYS A 5 -16.69 28.44 -8.12
C LYS A 5 -16.03 27.56 -9.19
N GLU A 6 -15.08 26.75 -8.81
CA GLU A 6 -14.48 25.71 -9.66
C GLU A 6 -15.57 24.70 -9.99
N LYS A 7 -16.37 25.08 -10.99
CA LYS A 7 -17.46 24.31 -11.55
C LYS A 7 -16.84 23.32 -12.52
N SER A 8 -17.10 22.11 -12.33
CA SER A 8 -16.80 20.93 -13.15
C SER A 8 -15.59 20.11 -12.67
N GLY A 9 -15.88 19.17 -11.80
CA GLY A 9 -15.02 18.00 -11.75
C GLY A 9 -14.98 17.41 -13.17
N SER A 10 -13.81 17.42 -13.82
CA SER A 10 -13.60 16.80 -15.11
C SER A 10 -14.20 15.39 -15.07
N PHE A 11 -14.91 14.97 -16.12
CA PHE A 11 -15.43 13.60 -16.27
C PHE A 11 -14.35 12.55 -15.90
N ILE A 12 -13.13 12.78 -16.35
CA ILE A 12 -11.95 11.92 -16.04
C ILE A 12 -11.71 11.82 -14.54
N VAL A 13 -11.75 12.94 -13.80
CA VAL A 13 -11.53 12.94 -12.33
C VAL A 13 -12.65 12.16 -11.63
N SER A 14 -13.90 12.37 -12.04
CA SER A 14 -15.05 11.64 -11.47
C SER A 14 -14.98 10.14 -11.77
N PHE A 15 -14.62 9.77 -13.00
CA PHE A 15 -14.45 8.39 -13.44
C PHE A 15 -13.37 7.67 -12.64
N TRP A 16 -12.17 8.23 -12.57
CA TRP A 16 -11.06 7.64 -11.80
C TRP A 16 -11.34 7.61 -10.30
N SER A 17 -11.97 8.66 -9.75
CA SER A 17 -12.40 8.66 -8.34
C SER A 17 -13.30 7.49 -8.01
N SER A 18 -14.23 7.15 -8.92
CA SER A 18 -15.16 6.02 -8.75
C SER A 18 -14.43 4.67 -8.84
N ILE A 19 -13.51 4.52 -9.81
CA ILE A 19 -12.68 3.31 -9.94
C ILE A 19 -11.84 3.09 -8.69
N PHE A 20 -11.10 4.11 -8.23
CA PHE A 20 -10.26 3.98 -7.05
C PHE A 20 -11.06 3.79 -5.75
N GLN A 21 -12.31 4.29 -5.71
CA GLN A 21 -13.22 3.99 -4.62
C GLN A 21 -13.65 2.51 -4.63
N LEU A 22 -13.91 1.94 -5.80
CA LEU A 22 -14.23 0.52 -5.97
C LEU A 22 -13.03 -0.35 -5.58
N LEU A 23 -11.83 -0.03 -6.07
CA LEU A 23 -10.59 -0.74 -5.74
C LEU A 23 -10.28 -0.76 -4.24
N LYS A 24 -10.70 0.27 -3.51
CA LYS A 24 -10.58 0.30 -2.04
C LYS A 24 -11.32 -0.85 -1.34
N TYR A 25 -12.38 -1.40 -1.94
CA TYR A 25 -13.09 -2.56 -1.37
C TYR A 25 -12.33 -3.87 -1.52
N ILE A 26 -11.39 -3.94 -2.48
CA ILE A 26 -10.52 -5.11 -2.69
C ILE A 26 -9.35 -5.09 -1.69
N ALA A 27 -8.96 -3.91 -1.21
CA ALA A 27 -7.89 -3.74 -0.25
C ALA A 27 -8.22 -4.42 1.10
N LEU A 28 -7.24 -5.07 1.73
CA LEU A 28 -7.42 -5.80 2.99
C LEU A 28 -7.57 -4.85 4.19
N PHE A 29 -6.84 -3.75 4.19
CA PHE A 29 -6.79 -2.82 5.33
C PHE A 29 -8.15 -2.26 5.76
N PRO A 30 -9.07 -1.85 4.87
CA PRO A 30 -10.41 -1.42 5.27
C PRO A 30 -11.21 -2.48 6.02
N TRP A 31 -11.02 -3.75 5.68
CA TRP A 31 -11.69 -4.87 6.37
C TRP A 31 -11.09 -5.10 7.76
N VAL A 32 -9.76 -5.01 7.87
CA VAL A 32 -9.07 -5.08 9.18
C VAL A 32 -9.53 -3.93 10.08
N MET A 33 -9.64 -2.71 9.56
CA MET A 33 -10.15 -1.56 10.32
C MET A 33 -11.61 -1.73 10.77
N LYS A 34 -12.47 -2.28 9.91
CA LYS A 34 -13.87 -2.58 10.30
C LYS A 34 -13.93 -3.60 11.43
N LEU A 35 -13.13 -4.68 11.31
CA LEU A 35 -13.07 -5.71 12.34
C LEU A 35 -12.53 -5.13 13.65
N TRP A 36 -11.47 -4.32 13.58
CA TRP A 36 -10.89 -3.63 14.73
C TRP A 36 -11.91 -2.73 15.44
N GLN A 37 -12.65 -1.93 14.68
CA GLN A 37 -13.68 -1.07 15.25
C GLN A 37 -14.78 -1.88 15.96
N LYS A 38 -15.22 -3.00 15.37
CA LYS A 38 -16.19 -3.91 16.03
C LYS A 38 -15.64 -4.47 17.35
N LEU A 39 -14.37 -4.86 17.38
CA LEU A 39 -13.73 -5.32 18.61
C LEU A 39 -13.70 -4.22 19.68
N LEU A 40 -13.34 -2.99 19.31
CA LEU A 40 -13.36 -1.86 20.23
C LEU A 40 -14.77 -1.50 20.73
N ASP A 41 -15.82 -1.75 19.93
CA ASP A 41 -17.22 -1.61 20.34
C ASP A 41 -17.58 -2.65 21.41
N VAL A 42 -17.22 -3.92 21.20
CA VAL A 42 -17.47 -5.01 22.16
C VAL A 42 -16.80 -4.72 23.51
N PHE A 43 -15.59 -4.13 23.51
CA PHE A 43 -14.88 -3.79 24.73
C PHE A 43 -15.26 -2.43 25.34
N ASN A 44 -16.29 -1.75 24.82
CA ASN A 44 -16.78 -0.44 25.32
C ASN A 44 -15.65 0.59 25.51
N VAL A 45 -14.67 0.63 24.60
CA VAL A 45 -13.50 1.51 24.72
C VAL A 45 -13.91 2.97 24.54
N ASN A 46 -13.46 3.85 25.47
CA ASN A 46 -13.70 5.28 25.43
C ASN A 46 -13.19 5.92 24.12
N GLN A 47 -13.93 6.90 23.57
CA GLN A 47 -13.66 7.51 22.27
C GLN A 47 -12.24 8.08 22.10
N LYS A 48 -11.64 8.63 23.16
CA LYS A 48 -10.25 9.11 23.13
C LYS A 48 -9.29 7.95 22.92
N ARG A 49 -9.41 6.90 23.74
CA ARG A 49 -8.60 5.67 23.65
C ARG A 49 -8.78 4.94 22.31
N ARG A 50 -10.00 4.95 21.79
CA ARG A 50 -10.32 4.35 20.47
C ARG A 50 -9.53 4.99 19.35
N ARG A 51 -9.38 6.32 19.35
CA ARG A 51 -8.55 7.02 18.35
C ARG A 51 -7.08 6.66 18.46
N ASP A 52 -6.54 6.64 19.67
CA ASP A 52 -5.14 6.33 19.90
C ASP A 52 -4.81 4.87 19.49
N LEU A 53 -5.70 3.92 19.83
CA LEU A 53 -5.56 2.51 19.43
C LEU A 53 -5.71 2.33 17.92
N SER A 54 -6.55 3.10 17.25
CA SER A 54 -6.65 3.04 15.78
C SER A 54 -5.40 3.59 15.10
N PHE A 55 -4.78 4.63 15.65
CA PHE A 55 -3.49 5.12 15.15
C PHE A 55 -2.37 4.11 15.37
N LEU A 56 -2.33 3.50 16.55
CA LEU A 56 -1.35 2.44 16.85
C LEU A 56 -1.52 1.24 15.90
N LEU A 57 -2.75 0.84 15.59
CA LEU A 57 -3.02 -0.22 14.63
C LEU A 57 -2.45 0.12 13.24
N VAL A 58 -2.69 1.35 12.75
CA VAL A 58 -2.16 1.78 11.44
C VAL A 58 -0.63 1.72 11.45
N ASP A 59 0.01 2.25 12.48
CA ASP A 59 1.47 2.29 12.58
C ASP A 59 2.06 0.89 12.69
N THR A 60 1.46 0.01 13.51
CA THR A 60 1.88 -1.40 13.65
C THR A 60 1.65 -2.18 12.35
N TRP A 61 0.52 -1.95 11.66
CA TRP A 61 0.20 -2.57 10.37
C TRP A 61 1.24 -2.22 9.32
N THR A 62 1.56 -0.92 9.20
CA THR A 62 2.50 -0.41 8.21
C THR A 62 3.92 -0.90 8.51
N LEU A 63 4.40 -0.76 9.74
CA LEU A 63 5.73 -1.24 10.14
C LEU A 63 5.84 -2.77 10.03
N GLY A 64 4.79 -3.49 10.43
CA GLY A 64 4.75 -4.96 10.36
C GLY A 64 4.91 -5.48 8.93
N HIS A 65 4.32 -4.78 7.93
CA HIS A 65 4.45 -5.18 6.52
C HIS A 65 5.85 -4.88 5.96
N LEU A 66 6.49 -3.80 6.39
CA LEU A 66 7.89 -3.56 6.03
C LEU A 66 8.81 -4.65 6.59
N LEU A 67 8.61 -5.04 7.86
CA LEU A 67 9.37 -6.14 8.48
C LEU A 67 9.07 -7.49 7.78
N LEU A 68 7.82 -7.73 7.40
CA LEU A 68 7.43 -8.92 6.65
C LEU A 68 8.09 -8.95 5.26
N ALA A 69 8.18 -7.81 4.59
CA ALA A 69 8.87 -7.69 3.30
C ALA A 69 10.36 -8.00 3.42
N LEU A 70 11.03 -7.44 4.45
CA LEU A 70 12.44 -7.72 4.73
C LEU A 70 12.65 -9.21 5.08
N LEU A 71 11.75 -9.79 5.86
CA LEU A 71 11.77 -11.24 6.15
C LEU A 71 11.61 -12.06 4.88
N GLY A 72 10.67 -11.71 4.00
CA GLY A 72 10.47 -12.36 2.72
C GLY A 72 11.71 -12.32 1.85
N LEU A 73 12.37 -11.17 1.77
CA LEU A 73 13.62 -11.00 1.04
C LEU A 73 14.75 -11.87 1.63
N TRP A 74 14.88 -11.93 2.94
CA TRP A 74 15.85 -12.78 3.63
C TRP A 74 15.58 -14.27 3.37
N LEU A 75 14.32 -14.72 3.45
CA LEU A 75 13.92 -16.10 3.18
C LEU A 75 14.20 -16.53 1.73
N LEU A 76 13.98 -15.64 0.76
CA LEU A 76 14.27 -15.93 -0.66
C LEU A 76 15.75 -16.09 -0.95
N ASN A 77 16.63 -15.50 -0.13
CA ASN A 77 18.09 -15.65 -0.23
C ASN A 77 18.63 -16.81 0.63
N SER A 78 17.78 -17.62 1.26
CA SER A 78 18.21 -18.75 2.08
C SER A 78 18.64 -19.95 1.22
N GLU A 79 19.57 -20.75 1.73
CA GLU A 79 19.99 -22.01 1.09
C GLU A 79 18.96 -23.14 1.28
N SER A 80 18.10 -23.02 2.28
CA SER A 80 17.08 -24.04 2.60
C SER A 80 15.88 -23.93 1.67
N SER A 81 15.57 -25.01 0.95
CA SER A 81 14.41 -25.07 0.04
C SER A 81 13.06 -24.80 0.73
N ALA A 82 12.92 -25.20 1.99
CA ALA A 82 11.72 -24.94 2.78
C ALA A 82 11.57 -23.45 3.09
N LEU A 83 12.67 -22.76 3.46
CA LEU A 83 12.66 -21.32 3.72
C LEU A 83 12.41 -20.51 2.45
N VAL A 84 13.02 -20.89 1.33
CA VAL A 84 12.75 -20.28 0.02
C VAL A 84 11.29 -20.45 -0.37
N SER A 85 10.69 -21.63 -0.13
CA SER A 85 9.26 -21.85 -0.39
C SER A 85 8.38 -20.90 0.43
N ALA A 86 8.68 -20.73 1.73
CA ALA A 86 7.98 -19.74 2.57
C ALA A 86 8.18 -18.30 2.04
N GLY A 87 9.40 -17.95 1.62
CA GLY A 87 9.71 -16.67 1.00
C GLY A 87 8.88 -16.39 -0.27
N LYS A 88 8.68 -17.42 -1.12
CA LYS A 88 7.83 -17.31 -2.33
C LYS A 88 6.37 -16.96 -1.99
N TRP A 89 5.80 -17.57 -0.96
CA TRP A 89 4.45 -17.22 -0.51
C TRP A 89 4.35 -15.78 0.01
N ILE A 90 5.34 -15.35 0.80
CA ILE A 90 5.41 -13.96 1.30
C ILE A 90 5.55 -12.98 0.12
N ALA A 91 6.43 -13.26 -0.84
CA ALA A 91 6.62 -12.41 -2.02
C ALA A 91 5.37 -12.34 -2.90
N THR A 92 4.65 -13.46 -3.08
CA THR A 92 3.36 -13.48 -3.80
C THR A 92 2.32 -12.61 -3.09
N TYR A 93 2.23 -12.69 -1.76
CA TYR A 93 1.41 -11.77 -0.97
C TYR A 93 1.85 -10.32 -1.16
N GLY A 94 3.16 -10.06 -1.26
CA GLY A 94 3.73 -8.73 -1.47
C GLY A 94 3.25 -8.04 -2.75
N LEU A 95 2.93 -8.79 -3.81
CA LEU A 95 2.31 -8.23 -5.02
C LEU A 95 0.92 -7.64 -4.72
N LEU A 96 0.10 -8.36 -3.96
CA LEU A 96 -1.21 -7.87 -3.52
C LEU A 96 -1.04 -6.65 -2.60
N ARG A 97 -0.07 -6.68 -1.70
CA ARG A 97 0.22 -5.57 -0.79
C ARG A 97 0.70 -4.32 -1.52
N THR A 98 1.56 -4.46 -2.52
CA THR A 98 2.00 -3.34 -3.37
C THR A 98 0.81 -2.69 -4.08
N PHE A 99 -0.10 -3.48 -4.65
CA PHE A 99 -1.32 -2.98 -5.25
C PHE A 99 -2.18 -2.20 -4.23
N GLU A 100 -2.35 -2.74 -3.02
CA GLU A 100 -3.09 -2.09 -1.93
C GLU A 100 -2.48 -0.72 -1.56
N LEU A 101 -1.14 -0.64 -1.45
CA LEU A 101 -0.42 0.59 -1.16
C LEU A 101 -0.67 1.65 -2.23
N VAL A 102 -0.57 1.29 -3.51
CA VAL A 102 -0.83 2.20 -4.63
C VAL A 102 -2.27 2.72 -4.59
N VAL A 103 -3.25 1.82 -4.44
CA VAL A 103 -4.67 2.20 -4.34
C VAL A 103 -4.91 3.13 -3.16
N TYR A 104 -4.32 2.85 -2.01
CA TYR A 104 -4.45 3.70 -0.82
C TYR A 104 -3.84 5.08 -1.06
N GLN A 105 -2.60 5.16 -1.55
CA GLN A 105 -1.90 6.43 -1.79
C GLN A 105 -2.63 7.31 -2.80
N VAL A 106 -3.08 6.73 -3.92
CA VAL A 106 -3.86 7.46 -4.93
C VAL A 106 -5.17 7.99 -4.34
N ASN A 107 -5.88 7.19 -3.55
CA ASN A 107 -7.12 7.64 -2.91
C ASN A 107 -6.88 8.80 -1.95
N VAL A 108 -5.86 8.71 -1.09
CA VAL A 108 -5.57 9.74 -0.09
C VAL A 108 -5.06 11.02 -0.74
N LEU A 109 -4.13 10.91 -1.71
CA LEU A 109 -3.48 12.09 -2.29
C LEU A 109 -4.33 12.82 -3.32
N LEU A 110 -5.11 12.08 -4.12
CA LEU A 110 -5.82 12.69 -5.25
C LEU A 110 -7.33 12.83 -5.03
N PHE A 111 -7.94 11.91 -4.30
CA PHE A 111 -9.40 11.84 -4.28
C PHE A 111 -10.07 12.15 -2.95
N ASP A 112 -9.38 12.07 -1.81
CA ASP A 112 -10.05 12.32 -0.51
C ASP A 112 -10.46 13.79 -0.37
N GLU A 113 -9.61 14.75 -0.79
CA GLU A 113 -9.96 16.17 -0.82
C GLU A 113 -11.10 16.46 -1.81
N TYR A 114 -11.01 15.91 -3.02
CA TYR A 114 -12.05 16.05 -4.06
C TYR A 114 -13.41 15.55 -3.56
N ARG A 115 -13.43 14.36 -2.92
CA ARG A 115 -14.65 13.78 -2.37
C ARG A 115 -15.21 14.58 -1.20
N ALA A 116 -14.36 15.09 -0.32
CA ALA A 116 -14.77 15.93 0.80
C ALA A 116 -15.42 17.23 0.30
N LYS A 117 -14.81 17.92 -0.67
CA LYS A 117 -15.36 19.12 -1.31
C LYS A 117 -16.71 18.84 -1.99
N LYS A 118 -16.82 17.71 -2.70
CA LYS A 118 -18.09 17.31 -3.37
C LYS A 118 -19.23 17.05 -2.37
N LEU A 119 -18.89 16.61 -1.16
CA LEU A 119 -19.86 16.37 -0.06
C LEU A 119 -20.09 17.60 0.81
N GLY A 120 -19.53 18.79 0.47
CA GLY A 120 -19.64 20.01 1.26
C GLY A 120 -18.98 19.90 2.64
N ARG A 121 -17.99 19.04 2.79
CA ARG A 121 -17.24 18.85 4.04
C ARG A 121 -15.92 19.60 3.97
N ASP A 122 -15.57 20.29 5.06
CA ASP A 122 -14.23 20.86 5.20
C ASP A 122 -13.18 19.75 5.26
N TYR A 123 -12.26 19.78 4.30
CA TYR A 123 -11.12 18.89 4.29
C TYR A 123 -9.96 19.54 5.04
N GLN A 124 -9.75 19.10 6.28
CA GLN A 124 -8.57 19.48 7.05
C GLN A 124 -7.58 18.32 7.07
N ILE A 125 -6.39 18.55 6.53
CA ILE A 125 -5.26 17.62 6.64
C ILE A 125 -4.78 17.61 8.10
N ARG A 126 -5.37 16.74 8.91
CA ARG A 126 -4.93 16.56 10.29
C ARG A 126 -3.60 15.79 10.29
N GLY A 127 -2.52 16.51 10.59
CA GLY A 127 -1.20 15.90 10.76
C GLY A 127 -0.44 15.71 9.44
N TYR A 128 -0.23 16.78 8.69
CA TYR A 128 0.60 16.78 7.48
C TYR A 128 1.92 16.02 7.65
N ARG A 129 2.61 16.22 8.78
CA ARG A 129 3.87 15.51 9.09
C ARG A 129 3.69 13.98 9.10
N ARG A 130 2.61 13.50 9.75
CA ARG A 130 2.33 12.06 9.79
C ARG A 130 2.03 11.50 8.40
N MET A 131 1.27 12.23 7.59
CA MET A 131 0.95 11.83 6.23
C MET A 131 2.23 11.70 5.37
N VAL A 132 3.14 12.66 5.47
CA VAL A 132 4.43 12.62 4.76
C VAL A 132 5.30 11.45 5.23
N ILE A 133 5.38 11.22 6.55
CA ILE A 133 6.14 10.08 7.10
C ILE A 133 5.57 8.75 6.59
N LEU A 134 4.26 8.57 6.62
CA LEU A 134 3.61 7.36 6.09
C LEU A 134 3.82 7.20 4.58
N LEU A 135 3.82 8.30 3.82
CA LEU A 135 4.09 8.26 2.38
C LEU A 135 5.52 7.77 2.10
N VAL A 136 6.51 8.33 2.81
CA VAL A 136 7.91 7.91 2.69
C VAL A 136 8.08 6.45 3.12
N HIS A 137 7.46 6.05 4.23
CA HIS A 137 7.48 4.66 4.69
C HIS A 137 6.90 3.70 3.64
N ASN A 138 5.73 4.02 3.10
CA ASN A 138 5.08 3.22 2.06
C ASN A 138 5.93 3.13 0.79
N TYR A 139 6.68 4.19 0.46
CA TYR A 139 7.62 4.15 -0.65
C TYR A 139 8.74 3.12 -0.39
N PHE A 140 9.37 3.14 0.79
CA PHE A 140 10.38 2.14 1.16
C PHE A 140 9.79 0.72 1.19
N GLU A 141 8.61 0.54 1.77
CA GLU A 141 7.90 -0.74 1.77
C GLU A 141 7.72 -1.27 0.35
N THR A 142 7.27 -0.40 -0.57
CA THR A 142 7.08 -0.75 -1.99
C THR A 142 8.39 -1.19 -2.65
N VAL A 143 9.49 -0.49 -2.42
CA VAL A 143 10.82 -0.84 -2.97
C VAL A 143 11.24 -2.24 -2.51
N VAL A 144 11.06 -2.56 -1.23
CA VAL A 144 11.40 -3.90 -0.69
C VAL A 144 10.49 -4.99 -1.29
N TRP A 145 9.19 -4.72 -1.46
CA TRP A 145 8.28 -5.67 -2.12
C TRP A 145 8.64 -5.90 -3.59
N PHE A 146 9.08 -4.86 -4.32
CA PHE A 146 9.58 -5.03 -5.68
C PHE A 146 10.86 -5.88 -5.72
N ALA A 147 11.76 -5.71 -4.75
CA ALA A 147 12.92 -6.59 -4.63
C ALA A 147 12.48 -8.06 -4.39
N CYS A 148 11.52 -8.31 -3.50
CA CYS A 148 10.96 -9.65 -3.30
C CYS A 148 10.36 -10.22 -4.59
N ALA A 149 9.60 -9.42 -5.34
CA ALA A 149 9.01 -9.83 -6.62
C ALA A 149 10.10 -10.16 -7.65
N HIS A 150 11.16 -9.38 -7.71
CA HIS A 150 12.31 -9.65 -8.59
C HIS A 150 12.95 -11.00 -8.26
N PHE A 151 13.28 -11.27 -6.99
CA PHE A 151 13.82 -12.56 -6.56
C PHE A 151 12.84 -13.72 -6.82
N LEU A 152 11.53 -13.49 -6.64
CA LEU A 152 10.51 -14.48 -6.96
C LEU A 152 10.54 -14.87 -8.44
N LEU A 153 10.64 -13.89 -9.34
CA LEU A 153 10.71 -14.12 -10.79
C LEU A 153 12.02 -14.86 -11.18
N MET A 154 13.14 -14.53 -10.53
CA MET A 154 14.39 -15.28 -10.70
C MET A 154 14.22 -16.75 -10.30
N HIS A 155 13.59 -17.04 -9.17
CA HIS A 155 13.32 -18.42 -8.72
C HIS A 155 12.35 -19.20 -9.62
N TRP A 156 11.53 -18.49 -10.42
CA TRP A 156 10.65 -19.11 -11.43
C TRP A 156 11.33 -19.27 -12.80
N GLY A 157 12.59 -18.85 -12.95
CA GLY A 157 13.35 -18.93 -14.20
C GLY A 157 12.91 -17.91 -15.28
N TRP A 158 12.00 -16.98 -14.94
CA TRP A 158 11.51 -16.01 -15.92
C TRP A 158 12.51 -14.87 -16.20
N MET A 159 13.42 -14.61 -15.28
CA MET A 159 14.41 -13.53 -15.42
C MET A 159 15.79 -14.00 -15.87
N GLU A 160 16.16 -15.26 -15.75
CA GLU A 160 17.43 -15.77 -16.28
C GLU A 160 17.55 -15.60 -17.80
N LEU A 161 16.47 -15.81 -18.52
CA LEU A 161 16.39 -15.58 -19.97
C LEU A 161 16.60 -14.10 -20.36
N SER A 162 16.13 -13.14 -19.53
CA SER A 162 16.28 -11.72 -19.79
C SER A 162 17.66 -11.19 -19.44
N ALA A 163 18.26 -11.64 -18.33
CA ALA A 163 19.58 -11.22 -17.89
C ALA A 163 20.69 -11.79 -18.82
N ASN A 164 20.57 -13.05 -19.21
CA ASN A 164 21.50 -13.66 -20.15
C ASN A 164 21.35 -13.09 -21.57
N GLY A 165 20.14 -12.71 -21.98
CA GLY A 165 19.91 -12.02 -23.26
C GLY A 165 20.54 -10.65 -23.32
N LEU A 166 20.39 -9.83 -22.26
CA LEU A 166 20.88 -8.45 -22.23
C LEU A 166 22.37 -8.37 -21.91
N LEU A 167 22.87 -9.18 -20.97
CA LEU A 167 24.29 -9.26 -20.64
C LEU A 167 25.10 -10.06 -21.66
N GLY A 168 24.50 -11.07 -22.29
CA GLY A 168 25.09 -11.82 -23.39
C GLY A 168 25.34 -10.93 -24.60
N SER A 169 24.36 -10.13 -25.02
CA SER A 169 24.50 -9.20 -26.13
C SER A 169 25.48 -8.05 -25.85
N LEU A 170 25.67 -7.63 -24.60
CA LEU A 170 26.67 -6.63 -24.19
C LEU A 170 28.09 -7.22 -24.07
N ARG A 171 28.24 -8.55 -24.00
CA ARG A 171 29.54 -9.22 -23.88
C ARG A 171 30.09 -9.65 -25.24
N GLU A 172 29.24 -9.75 -26.26
CA GLU A 172 29.59 -10.08 -27.63
C GLU A 172 29.73 -8.84 -28.54
N ALA A 173 29.37 -7.63 -28.03
CA ALA A 173 29.56 -6.35 -28.70
C ALA A 173 30.87 -5.64 -28.28
#